data_b76ed7f7ca8db12c0aff9c9cc48f930f
#
_entry.id   b76ed7f7ca8db12c0aff9c9cc48f930f
#
_cell.length_a   1.000
_cell.length_b   1.000
_cell.length_c   1.000
_cell.angle_alpha   90.00
_cell.angle_beta   90.00
_cell.angle_gamma   90.00
#
_symmetry.space_group_name_H-M   'P 1'
#
loop_
_entity.id
_entity.type
_entity.pdbx_description
1 polymer ?
#
loop_
_entity_poly.entity_id
_entity_poly.type
_entity_poly.pdbx_seq_one_letter_code
_entity_poly.pdbx_strand_id
1 'polypeptide(L)'
;MSDTQKRIDDLVKSSEVLLFMKGTASFPQCGFSGRAIQILKACGVDPKAVVTVNVLEDDAIRQGIKEYSHWPTIPQLYVKGEFIGGSDIMMEMYESGELQQLLGTAE
;
A
#
# COMPACT_ATOMS: atom_id res chain seq x y z
N MET A 1 -3.76 20.45 -8.93
CA MET A 1 -3.38 19.02 -9.01
C MET A 1 -3.32 18.59 -10.47
N SER A 2 -2.28 17.89 -10.87
CA SER A 2 -2.22 17.29 -12.21
C SER A 2 -3.25 16.17 -12.33
N ASP A 3 -3.54 15.73 -13.57
CA ASP A 3 -4.46 14.61 -13.80
C ASP A 3 -3.98 13.34 -13.10
N THR A 4 -2.67 13.06 -13.13
CA THR A 4 -2.09 11.91 -12.45
C THR A 4 -2.24 12.02 -10.94
N GLN A 5 -1.96 13.18 -10.36
CA GLN A 5 -2.10 13.41 -8.94
C GLN A 5 -3.55 13.27 -8.48
N LYS A 6 -4.49 13.72 -9.29
CA LYS A 6 -5.91 13.57 -9.01
C LYS A 6 -6.34 12.10 -9.05
N ARG A 7 -5.85 11.33 -10.03
CA ARG A 7 -6.12 9.89 -10.11
C ARG A 7 -5.61 9.16 -8.87
N ILE A 8 -4.41 9.49 -8.43
CA ILE A 8 -3.82 8.90 -7.22
C ILE A 8 -4.65 9.26 -5.99
N ASP A 9 -5.01 10.53 -5.86
CA ASP A 9 -5.82 11.00 -4.74
C ASP A 9 -7.17 10.29 -4.68
N ASP A 10 -7.83 10.14 -5.83
CA ASP A 10 -9.10 9.41 -5.94
C ASP A 10 -8.95 7.95 -5.53
N LEU A 11 -7.88 7.28 -5.99
CA LEU A 11 -7.59 5.89 -5.61
C LEU A 11 -7.38 5.77 -4.10
N VAL A 12 -6.56 6.64 -3.54
CA VAL A 12 -6.22 6.63 -2.11
C VAL A 12 -7.46 6.82 -1.25
N LYS A 13 -8.36 7.71 -1.66
CA LYS A 13 -9.57 8.03 -0.89
C LYS A 13 -10.74 7.08 -1.11
N SER A 14 -10.72 6.31 -2.19
CA SER A 14 -11.82 5.41 -2.54
C SER A 14 -11.76 4.04 -1.85
N SER A 15 -10.65 3.71 -1.20
CA SER A 15 -10.44 2.39 -0.60
C SER A 15 -9.97 2.50 0.84
N GLU A 16 -10.43 1.59 1.69
CA GLU A 16 -9.99 1.56 3.08
C GLU A 16 -8.53 1.12 3.19
N VAL A 17 -8.12 0.11 2.41
CA VAL A 17 -6.75 -0.40 2.40
C VAL A 17 -6.28 -0.46 0.97
N LEU A 18 -5.25 0.29 0.66
CA LEU A 18 -4.69 0.39 -0.68
C LEU A 18 -3.18 0.22 -0.62
N LEU A 19 -2.66 -0.66 -1.45
CA LEU A 19 -1.22 -0.90 -1.56
C LEU A 19 -0.75 -0.65 -2.99
N PHE A 20 0.13 0.35 -3.15
CA PHE A 20 0.88 0.52 -4.40
C PHE A 20 2.07 -0.42 -4.34
N MET A 21 2.22 -1.28 -5.34
CA MET A 21 3.24 -2.31 -5.32
C MET A 21 3.78 -2.60 -6.73
N LYS A 22 4.89 -3.31 -6.80
CA LYS A 22 5.45 -3.81 -8.05
C LYS A 22 4.98 -5.24 -8.24
N GLY A 23 4.18 -5.46 -9.28
CA GLY A 23 3.52 -6.73 -9.55
C GLY A 23 2.11 -6.77 -8.95
N THR A 24 1.59 -7.98 -8.80
CA THR A 24 0.27 -8.21 -8.23
C THR A 24 0.38 -8.94 -6.89
N ALA A 25 -0.71 -9.00 -6.14
CA ALA A 25 -0.72 -9.71 -4.86
C ALA A 25 -0.35 -11.19 -5.03
N SER A 26 -0.79 -11.81 -6.13
CA SER A 26 -0.48 -13.22 -6.43
C SER A 26 0.92 -13.41 -6.98
N PHE A 27 1.44 -12.41 -7.69
CA PHE A 27 2.76 -12.47 -8.35
C PHE A 27 3.53 -11.18 -8.14
N PRO A 28 4.02 -10.93 -6.90
CA PRO A 28 4.86 -9.75 -6.64
C PRO A 28 6.14 -9.81 -7.47
N GLN A 29 6.56 -8.67 -8.01
CA GLN A 29 7.76 -8.55 -8.85
C GLN A 29 8.93 -7.89 -8.12
N CYS A 30 8.80 -7.71 -6.81
CA CYS A 30 9.82 -7.09 -5.98
C CYS A 30 9.73 -7.73 -4.59
N GLY A 31 10.87 -8.04 -3.98
CA GLY A 31 10.90 -8.65 -2.65
C GLY A 31 10.22 -7.81 -1.58
N PHE A 32 10.36 -6.49 -1.66
CA PHE A 32 9.69 -5.58 -0.70
C PHE A 32 8.18 -5.55 -0.89
N SER A 33 7.70 -5.61 -2.14
CA SER A 33 6.26 -5.72 -2.42
C SER A 33 5.69 -7.05 -1.94
N GLY A 34 6.41 -8.13 -2.15
CA GLY A 34 6.02 -9.45 -1.64
C GLY A 34 5.94 -9.47 -0.11
N ARG A 35 6.92 -8.84 0.54
CA ARG A 35 6.94 -8.72 2.01
C ARG A 35 5.73 -7.95 2.52
N ALA A 36 5.38 -6.85 1.86
CA ALA A 36 4.20 -6.06 2.23
C ALA A 36 2.92 -6.89 2.16
N ILE A 37 2.74 -7.69 1.10
CA ILE A 37 1.60 -8.60 0.97
C ILE A 37 1.58 -9.63 2.10
N GLN A 38 2.73 -10.22 2.43
CA GLN A 38 2.82 -11.19 3.53
C GLN A 38 2.46 -10.58 4.88
N ILE A 39 2.90 -9.34 5.14
CA ILE A 39 2.57 -8.63 6.37
C ILE A 39 1.05 -8.42 6.48
N LEU A 40 0.41 -7.97 5.40
CA LEU A 40 -1.05 -7.78 5.40
C LEU A 40 -1.79 -9.10 5.65
N LYS A 41 -1.33 -10.19 5.05
CA LYS A 41 -1.90 -11.52 5.31
C LYS A 41 -1.72 -11.92 6.78
N ALA A 42 -0.54 -11.68 7.34
CA ALA A 42 -0.26 -11.99 8.74
C ALA A 42 -1.12 -11.18 9.71
N CYS A 43 -1.54 -9.98 9.30
CA CYS A 43 -2.48 -9.17 10.08
C CYS A 43 -3.91 -9.71 10.06
N GLY A 44 -4.20 -10.69 9.22
CA GLY A 44 -5.55 -11.27 9.12
C GLY A 44 -6.51 -10.46 8.24
N VAL A 45 -5.98 -9.57 7.40
CA VAL A 45 -6.83 -8.81 6.46
C VAL A 45 -7.33 -9.74 5.36
N ASP A 46 -8.62 -9.66 5.07
CA ASP A 46 -9.21 -10.36 3.93
C ASP A 46 -8.55 -9.84 2.64
N PRO A 47 -7.93 -10.72 1.83
CA PRO A 47 -7.30 -10.29 0.58
C PRO A 47 -8.23 -9.51 -0.35
N LYS A 48 -9.53 -9.77 -0.28
CA LYS A 48 -10.54 -9.07 -1.09
C LYS A 48 -10.78 -7.64 -0.61
N ALA A 49 -10.42 -7.34 0.65
CA ALA A 49 -10.57 -6.00 1.22
C ALA A 49 -9.39 -5.09 0.90
N VAL A 50 -8.31 -5.64 0.37
CA VAL A 50 -7.12 -4.87 -0.01
C VAL A 50 -7.15 -4.60 -1.51
N VAL A 51 -7.13 -3.32 -1.87
CA VAL A 51 -6.96 -2.92 -3.27
C VAL A 51 -5.48 -2.77 -3.54
N THR A 52 -4.98 -3.43 -4.57
CA THR A 52 -3.58 -3.31 -4.98
C THR A 52 -3.49 -2.59 -6.32
N VAL A 53 -2.47 -1.77 -6.47
CA VAL A 53 -2.17 -1.07 -7.72
C VAL A 53 -0.78 -1.49 -8.18
N ASN A 54 -0.71 -2.14 -9.34
CA ASN A 54 0.56 -2.56 -9.93
C ASN A 54 1.19 -1.38 -10.68
N VAL A 55 2.17 -0.75 -10.07
CA VAL A 55 2.81 0.44 -10.66
C VAL A 55 3.68 0.10 -11.87
N LEU A 56 3.99 -1.18 -12.10
CA LEU A 56 4.73 -1.59 -13.29
C LEU A 56 3.89 -1.48 -14.56
N GLU A 57 2.57 -1.43 -14.43
CA GLU A 57 1.64 -1.28 -15.56
C GLU A 57 1.31 0.18 -15.89
N ASP A 58 1.69 1.12 -15.00
CA ASP A 58 1.37 2.53 -15.18
C ASP A 58 2.51 3.39 -14.66
N ASP A 59 3.39 3.79 -15.58
CA ASP A 59 4.56 4.57 -15.23
C ASP A 59 4.22 5.95 -14.66
N ALA A 60 3.15 6.56 -15.11
CA ALA A 60 2.69 7.84 -14.57
C ALA A 60 2.35 7.72 -13.09
N ILE A 61 1.64 6.66 -12.71
CA ILE A 61 1.33 6.40 -11.30
C ILE A 61 2.62 6.05 -10.54
N ARG A 62 3.50 5.24 -11.13
CA ARG A 62 4.77 4.87 -10.48
C ARG A 62 5.59 6.09 -10.08
N GLN A 63 5.72 7.06 -10.97
CA GLN A 63 6.44 8.30 -10.67
C GLN A 63 5.60 9.24 -9.79
N GLY A 64 4.32 9.35 -10.09
CA GLY A 64 3.41 10.27 -9.40
C GLY A 64 3.19 9.94 -7.93
N ILE A 65 3.19 8.66 -7.56
CA ILE A 65 2.96 8.27 -6.16
C ILE A 65 4.11 8.72 -5.25
N LYS A 66 5.33 8.75 -5.77
CA LYS A 66 6.49 9.22 -5.01
C LYS A 66 6.36 10.70 -4.69
N GLU A 67 5.86 11.46 -5.64
CA GLU A 67 5.59 12.89 -5.48
C GLU A 67 4.41 13.12 -4.53
N TYR A 68 3.34 12.36 -4.69
CA TYR A 68 2.14 12.46 -3.88
C TYR A 68 2.43 12.22 -2.40
N SER A 69 3.21 11.19 -2.10
CA SER A 69 3.53 10.78 -0.72
C SER A 69 4.75 11.48 -0.14
N HIS A 70 5.54 12.18 -0.96
CA HIS A 70 6.87 12.66 -0.59
C HIS A 70 7.77 11.51 -0.09
N TRP A 71 7.59 10.32 -0.66
CA TRP A 71 8.31 9.11 -0.27
C TRP A 71 8.86 8.42 -1.52
N PRO A 72 10.16 8.09 -1.55
CA PRO A 72 10.84 7.72 -2.81
C PRO A 72 10.67 6.28 -3.25
N THR A 73 10.15 5.39 -2.41
CA THR A 73 10.16 3.96 -2.69
C THR A 73 8.77 3.35 -2.74
N ILE A 74 8.68 2.19 -3.39
CA ILE A 74 7.49 1.35 -3.48
C ILE A 74 7.89 -0.01 -2.88
N PRO A 75 7.05 -0.66 -2.08
CA PRO A 75 5.60 -0.44 -1.91
C PRO A 75 5.24 0.70 -0.98
N GLN A 76 4.00 1.16 -1.10
CA GLN A 76 3.43 2.18 -0.21
C GLN A 76 2.02 1.77 0.21
N LEU A 77 1.79 1.72 1.52
CA LEU A 77 0.48 1.37 2.09
C LEU A 77 -0.27 2.63 2.48
N TYR A 78 -1.54 2.67 2.13
CA TYR A 78 -2.50 3.69 2.57
C TYR A 78 -3.66 3.01 3.29
N VAL A 79 -4.06 3.56 4.42
CA VAL A 79 -5.22 3.08 5.18
C VAL A 79 -6.13 4.27 5.46
N LYS A 80 -7.38 4.16 5.03
CA LYS A 80 -8.39 5.21 5.18
C LYS A 80 -7.91 6.57 4.66
N GLY A 81 -7.20 6.54 3.54
CA GLY A 81 -6.68 7.74 2.89
C GLY A 81 -5.37 8.28 3.45
N GLU A 82 -4.82 7.66 4.49
CA GLU A 82 -3.57 8.11 5.11
C GLU A 82 -2.38 7.25 4.69
N PHE A 83 -1.28 7.90 4.35
CA PHE A 83 -0.03 7.23 4.04
C PHE A 83 0.55 6.60 5.31
N ILE A 84 0.80 5.30 5.26
CA ILE A 84 1.36 4.56 6.39
C ILE A 84 2.87 4.39 6.24
N GLY A 85 3.31 3.89 5.10
CA GLY A 85 4.73 3.69 4.82
C GLY A 85 4.97 2.50 3.90
N GLY A 86 6.23 2.12 3.80
CA GLY A 86 6.68 0.97 3.04
C GLY A 86 6.78 -0.28 3.90
N SER A 87 7.41 -1.33 3.36
CA SER A 87 7.47 -2.64 4.03
C SER A 87 8.16 -2.60 5.40
N ASP A 88 9.19 -1.75 5.56
CA ASP A 88 9.91 -1.67 6.84
C ASP A 88 9.04 -1.07 7.94
N ILE A 89 8.33 0.01 7.62
CA ILE A 89 7.37 0.63 8.56
C ILE A 89 6.24 -0.34 8.87
N MET A 90 5.71 -1.03 7.86
CA MET A 90 4.66 -2.02 8.03
C MET A 90 5.11 -3.14 8.99
N MET A 91 6.35 -3.61 8.85
CA MET A 91 6.90 -4.65 9.73
C MET A 91 7.00 -4.16 11.18
N GLU A 92 7.50 -2.95 11.40
CA GLU A 92 7.57 -2.37 12.74
C GLU A 92 6.19 -2.25 13.38
N MET A 93 5.21 -1.78 12.62
CA MET A 93 3.84 -1.63 13.09
C MET A 93 3.17 -2.97 13.34
N TYR A 94 3.50 -3.98 12.53
CA TYR A 94 3.01 -5.34 12.73
C TYR A 94 3.55 -5.91 14.05
N GLU A 95 4.83 -5.76 14.30
CA GLU A 95 5.46 -6.28 15.52
C GLU A 95 4.94 -5.60 16.78
N SER A 96 4.60 -4.31 16.71
CA SER A 96 4.04 -3.57 17.84
C SER A 96 2.53 -3.77 18.03
N GLY A 97 1.84 -4.36 17.04
CA GLY A 97 0.39 -4.50 17.05
C GLY A 97 -0.36 -3.29 16.51
N GLU A 98 0.33 -2.20 16.20
CA GLU A 98 -0.32 -0.98 15.69
C GLU A 98 -0.99 -1.19 14.33
N LEU A 99 -0.38 -2.01 13.46
CA LEU A 99 -0.92 -2.25 12.13
C LEU A 99 -2.25 -2.99 12.20
N GLN A 100 -2.36 -4.00 13.07
CA GLN A 100 -3.59 -4.75 13.29
C GLN A 100 -4.70 -3.85 13.80
N GLN A 101 -4.39 -2.94 14.71
CA GLN A 101 -5.37 -1.97 15.23
C GLN A 101 -5.83 -1.03 14.12
N LEU A 102 -4.91 -0.53 13.33
CA LEU A 102 -5.22 0.38 12.22
C LEU A 102 -6.11 -0.28 11.17
N LEU A 103 -5.84 -1.56 10.88
CA LEU A 103 -6.60 -2.35 9.91
C LEU A 103 -7.91 -2.90 10.47
N GLY A 104 -8.14 -2.76 11.78
CA GLY A 104 -9.34 -3.26 12.42
C GLY A 104 -9.36 -4.77 12.64
N THR A 105 -8.19 -5.42 12.62
CA THR A 105 -8.05 -6.87 12.80
C THR A 105 -7.53 -7.26 14.19
N ALA A 106 -7.19 -6.30 15.03
CA ALA A 106 -6.76 -6.57 16.40
C ALA A 106 -7.91 -7.07 17.25
N GLU A 107 -7.63 -8.04 18.09
CA GLU A 107 -8.59 -8.56 19.06
C GLU A 107 -8.61 -7.72 20.34
#